data_f487ac5e61e3dd6b8a35d2501a7930cc
#
_entry.id   f487ac5e61e3dd6b8a35d2501a7930cc
#
_cell.length_a   1.000
_cell.length_b   1.000
_cell.length_c   1.000
_cell.angle_alpha   90.00
_cell.angle_beta   90.00
_cell.angle_gamma   90.00
#
_symmetry.space_group_name_H-M   'P 1'
#
loop_
_entity.id
_entity.type
_entity.pdbx_description
1 polymer ?
#
loop_
_entity_poly.entity_id
_entity_poly.type
_entity_poly.pdbx_seq_one_letter_code
_entity_poly.pdbx_strand_id
1 'polypeptide(L)'
;MLYRVETGPHAGMDDTQGRKTALRLRKDLDLTVAAVRQTKVFTVDGLDAPQVQRLLDEGVWHDPILQQAALTPLPLAQPAQWFVEVGFRPGVTDNEARTARDTAALVLGLPREGLRVYTSVQYRISEDPAAPLRREQVDALARDLLCNTLIQRYRVKSAQEWQAAPGFEPQAAKVTGAADATVETVALSAMDDAALQRASRENTWALNLTELHRIRAHFTGLEEAARRAALQLPADPTDVEMEVLAQTWSEHCKHKIFAARIDYTDADTGRREVVDNLYKTCI
;
A
#
# COMPACT_ATOMS: atom_id res chain seq x y z
N MET A 1 9.60 -12.07 -19.92
CA MET A 1 10.88 -11.43 -19.47
C MET A 1 10.51 -10.14 -18.75
N LEU A 2 11.18 -9.82 -17.65
CA LEU A 2 10.91 -8.56 -16.94
C LEU A 2 11.84 -7.47 -17.48
N TYR A 3 11.25 -6.35 -17.86
CA TYR A 3 11.99 -5.14 -18.20
C TYR A 3 11.91 -4.14 -17.06
N ARG A 4 13.02 -3.43 -16.84
CA ARG A 4 13.11 -2.31 -15.91
C ARG A 4 13.25 -1.02 -16.70
N VAL A 5 12.34 -0.10 -16.49
CA VAL A 5 12.38 1.25 -17.05
C VAL A 5 12.61 2.24 -15.92
N GLU A 6 13.60 3.07 -16.05
CA GLU A 6 13.86 4.17 -15.12
C GLU A 6 13.49 5.50 -15.77
N THR A 7 12.76 6.36 -15.04
CA THR A 7 12.43 7.72 -15.47
C THR A 7 12.82 8.71 -14.38
N GLY A 8 13.37 9.84 -14.78
CA GLY A 8 13.80 10.85 -13.83
C GLY A 8 14.16 12.18 -14.50
N PRO A 9 14.37 13.26 -13.75
CA PRO A 9 14.70 14.56 -14.32
C PRO A 9 15.94 14.50 -15.22
N HIS A 10 15.96 15.28 -16.30
CA HIS A 10 17.17 15.47 -17.10
C HIS A 10 18.33 15.98 -16.25
N ALA A 11 19.55 15.75 -16.73
CA ALA A 11 20.74 16.34 -16.12
C ALA A 11 20.61 17.88 -16.09
N GLY A 12 20.84 18.48 -14.93
CA GLY A 12 20.67 19.93 -14.75
C GLY A 12 19.26 20.41 -14.40
N MET A 13 18.23 19.57 -14.56
CA MET A 13 16.88 19.90 -14.09
C MET A 13 16.75 19.71 -12.57
N ASP A 14 15.94 20.57 -11.95
CA ASP A 14 15.65 20.50 -10.52
C ASP A 14 14.81 19.23 -10.20
N ASP A 15 15.26 18.50 -9.20
CA ASP A 15 14.50 17.38 -8.64
C ASP A 15 13.77 17.85 -7.38
N THR A 16 12.59 18.39 -7.57
CA THR A 16 11.74 18.91 -6.49
C THR A 16 11.38 17.81 -5.47
N GLN A 17 11.18 16.56 -5.90
CA GLN A 17 10.85 15.46 -5.00
C GLN A 17 12.09 15.02 -4.21
N GLY A 18 13.24 14.94 -4.85
CA GLY A 18 14.51 14.67 -4.17
C GLY A 18 14.82 15.74 -3.13
N ARG A 19 14.65 17.02 -3.49
CA ARG A 19 14.83 18.14 -2.54
C ARG A 19 13.88 18.06 -1.34
N LYS A 20 12.60 17.76 -1.57
CA LYS A 20 11.64 17.55 -0.48
C LYS A 20 12.06 16.40 0.43
N THR A 21 12.56 15.32 -0.14
CA THR A 21 13.06 14.18 0.63
C THR A 21 14.28 14.57 1.49
N ALA A 22 15.25 15.30 0.93
CA ALA A 22 16.40 15.78 1.69
C ALA A 22 15.99 16.70 2.87
N LEU A 23 14.99 17.57 2.66
CA LEU A 23 14.44 18.41 3.72
C LEU A 23 13.76 17.58 4.82
N ARG A 24 13.04 16.53 4.46
CA ARG A 24 12.40 15.62 5.42
C ARG A 24 13.44 14.81 6.20
N LEU A 25 14.49 14.31 5.56
CA LEU A 25 15.60 13.64 6.25
C LEU A 25 16.18 14.52 7.35
N ARG A 26 16.42 15.80 7.05
CA ARG A 26 16.92 16.75 8.03
C ARG A 26 15.92 17.06 9.14
N LYS A 27 14.65 17.31 8.78
CA LYS A 27 13.62 17.73 9.74
C LYS A 27 13.16 16.61 10.65
N ASP A 28 12.93 15.43 10.09
CA ASP A 28 12.22 14.33 10.78
C ASP A 28 13.21 13.34 11.42
N LEU A 29 14.46 13.24 10.91
CA LEU A 29 15.48 12.29 11.37
C LEU A 29 16.80 12.91 11.79
N ASP A 30 16.93 14.25 11.71
CA ASP A 30 18.17 14.99 11.96
C ASP A 30 19.37 14.48 11.13
N LEU A 31 19.10 14.03 9.90
CA LEU A 31 20.11 13.53 8.95
C LEU A 31 20.33 14.57 7.85
N THR A 32 21.56 15.07 7.76
CA THR A 32 21.97 15.98 6.67
C THR A 32 22.60 15.20 5.54
N VAL A 33 22.12 15.43 4.32
CA VAL A 33 22.67 14.87 3.08
C VAL A 33 22.93 16.01 2.08
N ALA A 34 23.91 15.85 1.21
CA ALA A 34 24.21 16.86 0.19
C ALA A 34 23.09 16.96 -0.85
N ALA A 35 22.57 15.82 -1.28
CA ALA A 35 21.44 15.76 -2.21
C ALA A 35 20.70 14.42 -2.14
N VAL A 36 19.43 14.45 -2.54
CA VAL A 36 18.67 13.25 -2.89
C VAL A 36 18.12 13.45 -4.31
N ARG A 37 18.25 12.46 -5.16
CA ARG A 37 17.57 12.42 -6.46
C ARG A 37 16.64 11.21 -6.50
N GLN A 38 15.45 11.45 -7.03
CA GLN A 38 14.45 10.39 -7.20
C GLN A 38 14.40 9.94 -8.65
N THR A 39 14.31 8.64 -8.82
CA THR A 39 14.07 7.97 -10.11
C THR A 39 12.83 7.12 -9.93
N LYS A 40 11.82 7.31 -10.76
CA LYS A 40 10.69 6.42 -10.83
C LYS A 40 11.07 5.20 -11.64
N VAL A 41 10.59 4.04 -11.22
CA VAL A 41 10.90 2.77 -11.85
C VAL A 41 9.61 2.06 -12.20
N PHE A 42 9.52 1.59 -13.45
CA PHE A 42 8.47 0.69 -13.91
C PHE A 42 9.09 -0.67 -14.21
N THR A 43 8.59 -1.70 -13.56
CA THR A 43 8.93 -3.10 -13.90
C THR A 43 7.80 -3.64 -14.76
N VAL A 44 8.12 -4.10 -15.96
CA VAL A 44 7.16 -4.47 -16.99
C VAL A 44 7.28 -5.95 -17.34
N ASP A 45 6.16 -6.64 -17.36
CA ASP A 45 6.05 -8.05 -17.75
C ASP A 45 4.99 -8.20 -18.85
N GLY A 46 5.24 -9.04 -19.83
CA GLY A 46 4.30 -9.30 -20.93
C GLY A 46 4.50 -8.44 -22.17
N LEU A 47 5.60 -7.69 -22.26
CA LEU A 47 6.04 -6.98 -23.48
C LEU A 47 7.38 -7.52 -23.95
N ASP A 48 7.72 -7.25 -25.22
CA ASP A 48 9.06 -7.42 -25.78
C ASP A 48 9.86 -6.10 -25.75
N ALA A 49 11.16 -6.17 -26.06
CA ALA A 49 12.03 -5.00 -25.99
C ALA A 49 11.63 -3.90 -27.00
N PRO A 50 11.26 -4.17 -28.25
CA PRO A 50 10.78 -3.16 -29.20
C PRO A 50 9.51 -2.43 -28.70
N GLN A 51 8.58 -3.16 -28.08
CA GLN A 51 7.35 -2.58 -27.52
C GLN A 51 7.66 -1.63 -26.34
N VAL A 52 8.55 -2.05 -25.44
CA VAL A 52 8.97 -1.18 -24.34
C VAL A 52 9.72 0.04 -24.85
N GLN A 53 10.62 -0.12 -25.83
CA GLN A 53 11.33 1.00 -26.44
C GLN A 53 10.36 2.00 -27.09
N ARG A 54 9.37 1.52 -27.82
CA ARG A 54 8.33 2.37 -28.40
C ARG A 54 7.60 3.21 -27.33
N LEU A 55 7.25 2.64 -26.18
CA LEU A 55 6.62 3.38 -25.09
C LEU A 55 7.53 4.49 -24.53
N LEU A 56 8.84 4.26 -24.51
CA LEU A 56 9.81 5.29 -24.11
C LEU A 56 9.92 6.40 -25.15
N ASP A 57 10.03 6.04 -26.43
CA ASP A 57 10.17 6.99 -27.53
C ASP A 57 8.92 7.89 -27.68
N GLU A 58 7.74 7.35 -27.38
CA GLU A 58 6.46 8.09 -27.38
C GLU A 58 6.19 8.84 -26.06
N GLY A 59 7.08 8.77 -25.06
CA GLY A 59 6.95 9.50 -23.80
C GLY A 59 5.78 9.03 -22.91
N VAL A 60 5.37 7.75 -23.00
CA VAL A 60 4.14 7.25 -22.35
C VAL A 60 4.22 7.30 -20.83
N TRP A 61 5.41 7.09 -20.26
CA TRP A 61 5.60 7.01 -18.81
C TRP A 61 6.44 8.15 -18.23
N HIS A 62 6.78 9.15 -19.03
CA HIS A 62 7.55 10.31 -18.61
C HIS A 62 7.24 11.53 -19.48
N ASP A 63 7.54 12.70 -18.97
CA ASP A 63 7.51 13.94 -19.74
C ASP A 63 8.86 14.11 -20.46
N PRO A 64 8.94 13.97 -21.79
CA PRO A 64 10.21 14.00 -22.50
C PRO A 64 10.91 15.37 -22.47
N ILE A 65 10.21 16.44 -22.10
CA ILE A 65 10.78 17.79 -21.93
C ILE A 65 11.52 17.91 -20.60
N LEU A 66 10.93 17.37 -19.54
CA LEU A 66 11.45 17.51 -18.18
C LEU A 66 12.22 16.29 -17.69
N GLN A 67 11.99 15.12 -18.30
CA GLN A 67 12.47 13.84 -17.84
C GLN A 67 13.16 13.05 -18.95
N GLN A 68 14.08 12.22 -18.54
CA GLN A 68 14.68 11.17 -19.34
C GLN A 68 14.16 9.80 -18.91
N ALA A 69 14.16 8.85 -19.82
CA ALA A 69 13.78 7.47 -19.56
C ALA A 69 14.80 6.51 -20.21
N ALA A 70 15.04 5.37 -19.56
CA ALA A 70 15.92 4.34 -20.09
C ALA A 70 15.57 2.94 -19.58
N LEU A 71 15.94 1.91 -20.34
CA LEU A 71 15.90 0.50 -19.95
C LEU A 71 17.06 0.08 -19.05
N THR A 72 18.06 0.92 -18.93
CA THR A 72 19.23 0.75 -18.06
C THR A 72 19.19 1.78 -16.94
N PRO A 73 19.97 1.61 -15.87
CA PRO A 73 20.06 2.65 -14.85
C PRO A 73 20.41 4.01 -15.47
N LEU A 74 19.61 5.02 -15.14
CA LEU A 74 19.87 6.40 -15.58
C LEU A 74 21.25 6.85 -15.12
N PRO A 75 21.97 7.66 -15.91
CA PRO A 75 23.27 8.19 -15.52
C PRO A 75 23.16 8.99 -14.20
N LEU A 76 24.20 8.92 -13.39
CA LEU A 76 24.30 9.69 -12.18
C LEU A 76 24.75 11.12 -12.53
N ALA A 77 23.86 12.10 -12.33
CA ALA A 77 24.20 13.50 -12.49
C ALA A 77 25.19 13.99 -11.40
N GLN A 78 25.20 13.32 -10.27
CA GLN A 78 26.12 13.56 -9.12
C GLN A 78 26.45 12.19 -8.49
N PRO A 79 27.66 12.03 -7.90
CA PRO A 79 28.00 10.83 -7.15
C PRO A 79 26.97 10.57 -6.04
N ALA A 80 26.50 9.35 -5.95
CA ALA A 80 25.65 8.90 -4.86
C ALA A 80 26.35 7.77 -4.09
N GLN A 81 26.31 7.83 -2.78
CA GLN A 81 26.91 6.84 -1.91
C GLN A 81 25.91 5.74 -1.55
N TRP A 82 24.60 6.05 -1.60
CA TRP A 82 23.56 5.10 -1.28
C TRP A 82 22.41 5.14 -2.30
N PHE A 83 21.85 3.95 -2.53
CA PHE A 83 20.71 3.74 -3.40
C PHE A 83 19.66 2.98 -2.61
N VAL A 84 18.48 3.54 -2.50
CA VAL A 84 17.34 2.92 -1.81
C VAL A 84 16.21 2.80 -2.82
N GLU A 85 15.69 1.59 -3.03
CA GLU A 85 14.51 1.38 -3.87
C GLU A 85 13.34 0.92 -3.01
N VAL A 86 12.22 1.61 -3.11
CA VAL A 86 10.99 1.33 -2.39
C VAL A 86 9.89 0.96 -3.40
N GLY A 87 9.30 -0.21 -3.23
CA GLY A 87 8.20 -0.71 -4.06
C GLY A 87 7.13 -1.41 -3.25
N PHE A 88 5.98 -1.66 -3.86
CA PHE A 88 4.88 -2.31 -3.18
C PHE A 88 5.14 -3.79 -2.87
N ARG A 89 4.53 -4.27 -1.80
CA ARG A 89 4.48 -5.70 -1.47
C ARG A 89 3.51 -6.42 -2.41
N PRO A 90 3.69 -7.74 -2.64
CA PRO A 90 2.70 -8.54 -3.35
C PRO A 90 1.30 -8.40 -2.75
N GLY A 91 0.28 -8.29 -3.60
CA GLY A 91 -1.12 -8.17 -3.20
C GLY A 91 -1.59 -6.74 -2.88
N VAL A 92 -0.68 -5.78 -2.77
CA VAL A 92 -1.06 -4.37 -2.58
C VAL A 92 -1.47 -3.74 -3.90
N THR A 93 -2.54 -2.95 -3.87
CA THR A 93 -3.00 -2.21 -5.07
C THR A 93 -2.04 -1.09 -5.43
N ASP A 94 -1.49 -1.17 -6.63
CA ASP A 94 -0.63 -0.15 -7.24
C ASP A 94 -1.43 0.58 -8.33
N ASN A 95 -2.05 1.70 -7.97
CA ASN A 95 -2.89 2.48 -8.89
C ASN A 95 -2.10 3.11 -10.02
N GLU A 96 -0.86 3.51 -9.76
CA GLU A 96 0.01 4.08 -10.78
C GLU A 96 0.43 3.02 -11.80
N ALA A 97 0.82 1.83 -11.33
CA ALA A 97 1.11 0.71 -12.20
C ALA A 97 -0.08 0.30 -13.07
N ARG A 98 -1.29 0.35 -12.50
CA ARG A 98 -2.52 0.10 -13.26
C ARG A 98 -2.73 1.11 -14.38
N THR A 99 -2.56 2.39 -14.08
CA THR A 99 -2.65 3.46 -15.09
C THR A 99 -1.57 3.31 -16.14
N ALA A 100 -0.33 3.07 -15.74
CA ALA A 100 0.79 2.86 -16.66
C ALA A 100 0.57 1.66 -17.61
N ARG A 101 0.02 0.55 -17.07
CA ARG A 101 -0.38 -0.62 -17.84
C ARG A 101 -1.47 -0.28 -18.86
N ASP A 102 -2.52 0.39 -18.42
CA ASP A 102 -3.68 0.68 -19.25
C ASP A 102 -3.32 1.64 -20.39
N THR A 103 -2.45 2.63 -20.12
CA THR A 103 -1.92 3.54 -21.13
C THR A 103 -1.01 2.81 -22.12
N ALA A 104 -0.12 1.93 -21.64
CA ALA A 104 0.74 1.13 -22.51
C ALA A 104 -0.07 0.20 -23.43
N ALA A 105 -1.08 -0.48 -22.89
CA ALA A 105 -1.98 -1.33 -23.66
C ALA A 105 -2.70 -0.54 -24.77
N LEU A 106 -3.18 0.67 -24.45
CA LEU A 106 -3.85 1.56 -25.39
C LEU A 106 -2.92 1.99 -26.52
N VAL A 107 -1.71 2.46 -26.20
CA VAL A 107 -0.72 2.95 -27.18
C VAL A 107 -0.23 1.83 -28.09
N LEU A 108 -0.06 0.64 -27.54
CA LEU A 108 0.40 -0.52 -28.31
C LEU A 108 -0.72 -1.25 -29.04
N GLY A 109 -2.00 -0.93 -28.78
CA GLY A 109 -3.14 -1.65 -29.33
C GLY A 109 -3.24 -3.09 -28.84
N LEU A 110 -2.80 -3.36 -27.60
CA LEU A 110 -2.78 -4.69 -26.99
C LEU A 110 -3.90 -4.90 -25.98
N PRO A 111 -4.37 -6.13 -25.76
CA PRO A 111 -5.25 -6.45 -24.66
C PRO A 111 -4.52 -6.22 -23.31
N ARG A 112 -5.27 -5.80 -22.28
CA ARG A 112 -4.70 -5.56 -20.94
C ARG A 112 -4.30 -6.85 -20.23
N GLU A 113 -4.94 -7.95 -20.60
CA GLU A 113 -4.67 -9.28 -20.10
C GLU A 113 -3.27 -9.72 -20.52
N GLY A 114 -2.49 -10.21 -19.57
CA GLY A 114 -1.10 -10.61 -19.82
C GLY A 114 -0.06 -9.51 -19.68
N LEU A 115 -0.43 -8.22 -19.82
CA LEU A 115 0.45 -7.10 -19.51
C LEU A 115 0.38 -6.77 -18.01
N ARG A 116 1.54 -6.66 -17.38
CA ARG A 116 1.66 -6.27 -15.98
C ARG A 116 2.73 -5.22 -15.81
N VAL A 117 2.42 -4.23 -14.99
CA VAL A 117 3.36 -3.17 -14.62
C VAL A 117 3.39 -3.10 -13.09
N TYR A 118 4.54 -2.83 -12.53
CA TYR A 118 4.77 -2.60 -11.09
C TYR A 118 5.61 -1.34 -10.95
N THR A 119 5.31 -0.50 -9.97
CA THR A 119 6.08 0.73 -9.76
C THR A 119 6.94 0.66 -8.50
N SER A 120 8.05 1.36 -8.56
CA SER A 120 8.89 1.65 -7.40
C SER A 120 9.54 3.03 -7.55
N VAL A 121 10.06 3.54 -6.45
CA VAL A 121 10.83 4.77 -6.43
C VAL A 121 12.24 4.45 -5.95
N GLN A 122 13.23 4.85 -6.73
CA GLN A 122 14.64 4.75 -6.36
C GLN A 122 15.14 6.12 -5.88
N TYR A 123 15.69 6.15 -4.69
CA TYR A 123 16.34 7.30 -4.08
C TYR A 123 17.85 7.14 -4.21
N ARG A 124 18.52 8.12 -4.82
CA ARG A 124 19.96 8.21 -4.96
C ARG A 124 20.44 9.28 -3.99
N ILE A 125 21.14 8.89 -2.95
CA ILE A 125 21.51 9.75 -1.84
C ILE A 125 23.00 10.09 -1.95
N SER A 126 23.30 11.38 -2.10
CA SER A 126 24.64 11.95 -2.01
C SER A 126 24.86 12.41 -0.57
N GLU A 127 25.88 11.86 0.08
CA GLU A 127 26.23 12.19 1.45
C GLU A 127 26.82 13.60 1.57
N ASP A 128 26.65 14.21 2.75
CA ASP A 128 27.51 15.30 3.18
C ASP A 128 28.88 14.71 3.56
N PRO A 129 29.98 15.14 2.93
CA PRO A 129 31.32 14.64 3.27
C PRO A 129 31.70 14.83 4.75
N ALA A 130 31.11 15.81 5.41
CA ALA A 130 31.35 16.07 6.84
C ALA A 130 30.53 15.12 7.75
N ALA A 131 29.52 14.44 7.20
CA ALA A 131 28.63 13.57 7.95
C ALA A 131 28.23 12.30 7.11
N PRO A 132 29.21 11.40 6.84
CA PRO A 132 28.93 10.18 6.07
C PRO A 132 27.95 9.28 6.79
N LEU A 133 27.04 8.66 6.02
CA LEU A 133 26.01 7.77 6.56
C LEU A 133 26.54 6.33 6.71
N ARG A 134 26.20 5.68 7.81
CA ARG A 134 26.41 4.25 7.98
C ARG A 134 25.23 3.48 7.42
N ARG A 135 25.45 2.22 7.06
CA ARG A 135 24.41 1.32 6.53
C ARG A 135 23.16 1.28 7.42
N GLU A 136 23.34 1.21 8.74
CA GLU A 136 22.25 1.15 9.71
C GLU A 136 21.39 2.42 9.69
N GLN A 137 22.01 3.58 9.46
CA GLN A 137 21.29 4.84 9.32
C GLN A 137 20.50 4.89 8.02
N VAL A 138 21.04 4.32 6.93
CA VAL A 138 20.35 4.23 5.65
C VAL A 138 19.18 3.23 5.73
N ASP A 139 19.35 2.11 6.41
CA ASP A 139 18.26 1.18 6.66
C ASP A 139 17.17 1.80 7.54
N ALA A 140 17.54 2.57 8.56
CA ALA A 140 16.60 3.29 9.41
C ALA A 140 15.81 4.35 8.60
N LEU A 141 16.50 5.22 7.84
CA LEU A 141 15.82 6.23 7.03
C LEU A 141 14.91 5.60 5.96
N ALA A 142 15.33 4.47 5.39
CA ALA A 142 14.51 3.76 4.42
C ALA A 142 13.22 3.22 5.07
N ARG A 143 13.32 2.62 6.24
CA ARG A 143 12.19 2.05 6.97
C ARG A 143 11.27 3.12 7.55
N ASP A 144 11.83 4.17 8.16
CA ASP A 144 11.08 5.09 9.01
C ASP A 144 10.56 6.32 8.25
N LEU A 145 11.17 6.65 7.10
CA LEU A 145 10.79 7.82 6.30
C LEU A 145 10.37 7.52 4.86
N LEU A 146 11.09 6.64 4.16
CA LEU A 146 10.89 6.43 2.72
C LEU A 146 9.86 5.35 2.42
N CYS A 147 9.70 4.37 3.31
CA CYS A 147 8.91 3.16 3.09
C CYS A 147 7.77 3.05 4.11
N ASN A 148 6.54 2.87 3.65
CA ASN A 148 5.49 2.37 4.51
C ASN A 148 5.58 0.84 4.58
N THR A 149 6.20 0.31 5.64
CA THR A 149 6.52 -1.12 5.76
C THR A 149 5.31 -2.05 5.83
N LEU A 150 4.10 -1.53 6.06
CA LEU A 150 2.87 -2.31 5.99
C LEU A 150 2.54 -2.73 4.56
N ILE A 151 2.71 -1.82 3.60
CA ILE A 151 2.32 -2.02 2.20
C ILE A 151 3.50 -2.00 1.22
N GLN A 152 4.69 -1.59 1.68
CA GLN A 152 5.89 -1.47 0.85
C GLN A 152 7.05 -2.28 1.43
N ARG A 153 8.05 -2.49 0.60
CA ARG A 153 9.36 -3.05 0.94
C ARG A 153 10.44 -2.21 0.30
N TYR A 154 11.63 -2.24 0.89
CA TYR A 154 12.78 -1.53 0.36
C TYR A 154 13.99 -2.42 0.16
N ARG A 155 14.90 -1.96 -0.67
CA ARG A 155 16.23 -2.55 -0.92
C ARG A 155 17.25 -1.43 -0.86
N VAL A 156 18.43 -1.72 -0.35
CA VAL A 156 19.53 -0.75 -0.22
C VAL A 156 20.77 -1.29 -0.89
N LYS A 157 21.47 -0.44 -1.63
CA LYS A 157 22.83 -0.67 -2.14
C LYS A 157 23.75 0.49 -1.75
N SER A 158 24.96 0.19 -1.35
CA SER A 158 26.06 1.16 -1.26
C SER A 158 26.61 1.49 -2.65
N ALA A 159 27.42 2.53 -2.75
CA ALA A 159 28.14 2.85 -3.98
C ALA A 159 29.01 1.69 -4.48
N GLN A 160 29.64 0.95 -3.58
CA GLN A 160 30.44 -0.23 -3.95
C GLN A 160 29.58 -1.35 -4.55
N GLU A 161 28.44 -1.67 -3.90
CA GLU A 161 27.49 -2.67 -4.42
C GLU A 161 26.88 -2.21 -5.75
N TRP A 162 26.64 -0.91 -5.91
CA TRP A 162 26.15 -0.34 -7.17
C TRP A 162 27.17 -0.42 -8.30
N GLN A 163 28.44 -0.13 -8.02
CA GLN A 163 29.51 -0.26 -9.01
C GLN A 163 29.73 -1.70 -9.46
N ALA A 164 29.61 -2.65 -8.53
CA ALA A 164 29.74 -4.09 -8.86
C ALA A 164 28.57 -4.61 -9.71
N ALA A 165 27.35 -4.11 -9.46
CA ALA A 165 26.14 -4.49 -10.17
C ALA A 165 25.17 -3.29 -10.24
N PRO A 166 25.27 -2.43 -11.27
CA PRO A 166 24.44 -1.25 -11.40
C PRO A 166 22.95 -1.60 -11.53
N GLY A 167 22.11 -0.83 -10.88
CA GLY A 167 20.66 -1.07 -10.83
C GLY A 167 20.24 -2.04 -9.75
N PHE A 168 18.95 -2.21 -9.63
CA PHE A 168 18.33 -3.29 -8.87
C PHE A 168 17.69 -4.27 -9.85
N GLU A 169 17.80 -5.55 -9.57
CA GLU A 169 17.11 -6.58 -10.35
C GLU A 169 15.61 -6.31 -10.39
N PRO A 170 14.98 -6.36 -11.58
CA PRO A 170 13.55 -6.15 -11.71
C PRO A 170 12.78 -7.22 -10.95
N GLN A 171 11.85 -6.81 -10.09
CA GLN A 171 11.04 -7.71 -9.29
C GLN A 171 9.56 -7.44 -9.51
N ALA A 172 8.85 -8.47 -9.97
CA ALA A 172 7.40 -8.44 -10.01
C ALA A 172 6.82 -8.65 -8.61
N ALA A 173 5.95 -7.75 -8.17
CA ALA A 173 5.23 -7.89 -6.91
C ALA A 173 4.01 -8.81 -7.09
N LYS A 174 4.24 -10.03 -7.60
CA LYS A 174 3.19 -11.05 -7.82
C LYS A 174 2.87 -11.77 -6.52
N VAL A 175 1.60 -12.02 -6.29
CA VAL A 175 1.17 -13.04 -5.34
C VAL A 175 1.43 -14.40 -5.97
N THR A 176 2.25 -15.24 -5.32
CA THR A 176 2.70 -16.53 -5.84
C THR A 176 2.09 -17.72 -5.09
N GLY A 177 1.22 -17.49 -4.11
CA GLY A 177 0.49 -18.54 -3.40
C GLY A 177 -0.73 -19.02 -4.20
N ALA A 178 -1.14 -20.28 -4.00
CA ALA A 178 -2.47 -20.71 -4.38
C ALA A 178 -3.48 -19.94 -3.50
N ALA A 179 -4.57 -19.46 -4.10
CA ALA A 179 -5.67 -18.92 -3.32
C ALA A 179 -6.26 -20.07 -2.51
N ASP A 180 -6.26 -19.97 -1.20
CA ASP A 180 -7.06 -20.83 -0.35
C ASP A 180 -8.50 -20.33 -0.42
N ALA A 181 -9.32 -21.08 -1.13
CA ALA A 181 -10.75 -20.79 -1.27
C ALA A 181 -11.59 -21.56 -0.25
N THR A 182 -10.96 -22.15 0.77
CA THR A 182 -11.65 -22.85 1.84
C THR A 182 -12.53 -21.88 2.60
N VAL A 183 -13.81 -22.20 2.70
CA VAL A 183 -14.79 -21.47 3.51
C VAL A 183 -14.96 -22.21 4.83
N GLU A 184 -14.71 -21.54 5.93
CA GLU A 184 -14.80 -22.13 7.26
C GLU A 184 -16.10 -21.72 7.96
N THR A 185 -16.65 -22.62 8.77
CA THR A 185 -17.82 -22.31 9.60
C THR A 185 -17.36 -21.77 10.95
N VAL A 186 -17.86 -20.61 11.32
CA VAL A 186 -17.58 -19.96 12.62
C VAL A 186 -18.64 -20.40 13.63
N ALA A 187 -18.30 -21.26 14.55
CA ALA A 187 -19.26 -21.87 15.52
C ALA A 187 -19.74 -20.86 16.59
N LEU A 188 -20.39 -19.76 16.17
CA LEU A 188 -20.89 -18.71 17.08
C LEU A 188 -21.88 -19.25 18.10
N SER A 189 -22.71 -20.21 17.73
CA SER A 189 -23.71 -20.80 18.60
C SER A 189 -23.12 -21.46 19.85
N ALA A 190 -21.90 -22.00 19.73
CA ALA A 190 -21.18 -22.69 20.81
C ALA A 190 -20.27 -21.79 21.65
N MET A 191 -20.09 -20.50 21.27
CA MET A 191 -19.16 -19.58 21.92
C MET A 191 -19.81 -18.92 23.13
N ASP A 192 -19.07 -18.89 24.26
CA ASP A 192 -19.38 -17.99 25.37
C ASP A 192 -18.92 -16.55 25.07
N ASP A 193 -19.22 -15.61 25.95
CA ASP A 193 -18.91 -14.19 25.75
C ASP A 193 -17.41 -13.93 25.63
N ALA A 194 -16.58 -14.66 26.36
CA ALA A 194 -15.13 -14.53 26.29
C ALA A 194 -14.58 -15.06 24.95
N ALA A 195 -15.12 -16.15 24.45
CA ALA A 195 -14.78 -16.73 23.14
C ALA A 195 -15.23 -15.81 22.01
N LEU A 196 -16.43 -15.24 22.07
CA LEU A 196 -16.92 -14.25 21.10
C LEU A 196 -16.00 -13.03 21.02
N GLN A 197 -15.61 -12.47 22.17
CA GLN A 197 -14.70 -11.33 22.20
C GLN A 197 -13.29 -11.68 21.67
N ARG A 198 -12.79 -12.90 21.96
CA ARG A 198 -11.50 -13.36 21.38
C ARG A 198 -11.61 -13.47 19.87
N ALA A 199 -12.61 -14.15 19.37
CA ALA A 199 -12.83 -14.32 17.92
C ALA A 199 -12.91 -12.96 17.21
N SER A 200 -13.62 -11.98 17.79
CA SER A 200 -13.71 -10.62 17.23
C SER A 200 -12.34 -9.93 17.16
N ARG A 201 -11.47 -10.12 18.17
CA ARG A 201 -10.11 -9.54 18.15
C ARG A 201 -9.19 -10.27 17.18
N GLU A 202 -9.17 -11.60 17.21
CA GLU A 202 -8.27 -12.42 16.40
C GLU A 202 -8.55 -12.27 14.91
N ASN A 203 -9.83 -12.18 14.53
CA ASN A 203 -10.26 -11.96 13.16
C ASN A 203 -10.43 -10.46 12.78
N THR A 204 -10.07 -9.54 13.67
CA THR A 204 -10.17 -8.09 13.43
C THR A 204 -11.55 -7.58 13.02
N TRP A 205 -12.63 -8.23 13.47
CA TRP A 205 -14.01 -7.83 13.14
C TRP A 205 -14.41 -6.50 13.79
N ALA A 206 -13.76 -6.10 14.87
CA ALA A 206 -14.07 -4.88 15.62
C ALA A 206 -15.55 -4.78 16.05
N LEU A 207 -16.19 -5.94 16.28
CA LEU A 207 -17.55 -6.05 16.79
C LEU A 207 -17.53 -6.11 18.32
N ASN A 208 -18.43 -5.35 18.95
CA ASN A 208 -18.62 -5.43 20.39
C ASN A 208 -19.53 -6.62 20.77
N LEU A 209 -19.60 -6.91 22.07
CA LEU A 209 -20.32 -8.08 22.56
C LEU A 209 -21.83 -8.04 22.25
N THR A 210 -22.45 -6.87 22.30
CA THR A 210 -23.86 -6.67 21.98
C THR A 210 -24.15 -6.98 20.50
N GLU A 211 -23.25 -6.56 19.61
CA GLU A 211 -23.33 -6.85 18.18
C GLU A 211 -23.13 -8.34 17.91
N LEU A 212 -22.15 -8.97 18.54
CA LEU A 212 -21.91 -10.41 18.44
C LEU A 212 -23.10 -11.22 18.94
N HIS A 213 -23.72 -10.85 20.04
CA HIS A 213 -24.96 -11.48 20.51
C HIS A 213 -26.11 -11.31 19.53
N ARG A 214 -26.22 -10.15 18.89
CA ARG A 214 -27.24 -9.92 17.88
C ARG A 214 -27.05 -10.79 16.64
N ILE A 215 -25.81 -10.92 16.18
CA ILE A 215 -25.45 -11.80 15.08
C ILE A 215 -25.74 -13.27 15.45
N ARG A 216 -25.27 -13.72 16.61
CA ARG A 216 -25.55 -15.07 17.10
C ARG A 216 -27.05 -15.35 17.17
N ALA A 217 -27.83 -14.44 17.73
CA ALA A 217 -29.29 -14.59 17.81
C ALA A 217 -29.97 -14.69 16.44
N HIS A 218 -29.46 -14.00 15.44
CA HIS A 218 -29.95 -14.10 14.07
C HIS A 218 -29.71 -15.51 13.50
N PHE A 219 -28.49 -16.02 13.56
CA PHE A 219 -28.15 -17.33 13.00
C PHE A 219 -28.78 -18.50 13.76
N THR A 220 -29.05 -18.34 15.07
CA THR A 220 -29.75 -19.36 15.87
C THR A 220 -31.27 -19.25 15.81
N GLY A 221 -31.83 -18.24 15.13
CA GLY A 221 -33.25 -18.07 14.94
C GLY A 221 -33.88 -19.16 14.03
N LEU A 222 -35.10 -19.60 14.34
CA LEU A 222 -35.74 -20.69 13.63
C LEU A 222 -35.98 -20.41 12.12
N GLU A 223 -36.29 -19.18 11.76
CA GLU A 223 -36.52 -18.75 10.40
C GLU A 223 -35.21 -18.83 9.57
N GLU A 224 -34.11 -18.28 10.11
CA GLU A 224 -32.82 -18.33 9.44
C GLU A 224 -32.27 -19.76 9.36
N ALA A 225 -32.45 -20.55 10.40
CA ALA A 225 -32.05 -21.97 10.39
C ALA A 225 -32.79 -22.76 9.30
N ALA A 226 -34.07 -22.53 9.12
CA ALA A 226 -34.88 -23.18 8.05
C ALA A 226 -34.42 -22.71 6.66
N ARG A 227 -34.13 -21.41 6.48
CA ARG A 227 -33.62 -20.84 5.22
C ARG A 227 -32.27 -21.41 4.86
N ARG A 228 -31.35 -21.49 5.81
CA ARG A 228 -30.01 -22.03 5.61
C ARG A 228 -30.03 -23.51 5.27
N ALA A 229 -30.86 -24.28 5.95
CA ALA A 229 -31.06 -25.72 5.63
C ALA A 229 -31.56 -25.92 4.20
N ALA A 230 -32.51 -25.11 3.73
CA ALA A 230 -33.01 -25.16 2.36
C ALA A 230 -31.94 -24.82 1.31
N LEU A 231 -30.94 -23.98 1.67
CA LEU A 231 -29.82 -23.60 0.82
C LEU A 231 -28.58 -24.50 1.01
N GLN A 232 -28.68 -25.55 1.84
CA GLN A 232 -27.56 -26.45 2.19
C GLN A 232 -26.35 -25.70 2.81
N LEU A 233 -26.61 -24.61 3.51
CA LEU A 233 -25.61 -23.86 4.24
C LEU A 233 -25.45 -24.38 5.68
N PRO A 234 -24.28 -24.22 6.32
CA PRO A 234 -24.08 -24.50 7.74
C PRO A 234 -25.07 -23.72 8.62
N ALA A 235 -25.44 -24.26 9.78
CA ALA A 235 -26.32 -23.55 10.72
C ALA A 235 -25.69 -22.28 11.27
N ASP A 236 -24.41 -22.33 11.65
CA ASP A 236 -23.61 -21.18 12.03
C ASP A 236 -23.09 -20.42 10.79
N PRO A 237 -22.74 -19.13 10.92
CA PRO A 237 -22.20 -18.35 9.81
C PRO A 237 -20.85 -18.88 9.31
N THR A 238 -20.59 -18.63 8.04
CA THR A 238 -19.25 -18.81 7.49
C THR A 238 -18.34 -17.63 7.84
N ASP A 239 -17.02 -17.81 7.74
CA ASP A 239 -16.02 -16.75 7.87
C ASP A 239 -16.27 -15.59 6.91
N VAL A 240 -16.69 -15.89 5.67
CA VAL A 240 -17.05 -14.89 4.64
C VAL A 240 -18.27 -14.07 5.08
N GLU A 241 -19.32 -14.73 5.61
CA GLU A 241 -20.50 -14.03 6.13
C GLU A 241 -20.14 -13.14 7.32
N MET A 242 -19.28 -13.60 8.23
CA MET A 242 -18.81 -12.82 9.35
C MET A 242 -18.00 -11.61 8.90
N GLU A 243 -17.13 -11.76 7.91
CA GLU A 243 -16.36 -10.65 7.37
C GLU A 243 -17.28 -9.60 6.72
N VAL A 244 -18.26 -10.00 5.93
CA VAL A 244 -19.25 -9.09 5.33
C VAL A 244 -20.02 -8.33 6.39
N LEU A 245 -20.47 -9.00 7.45
CA LEU A 245 -21.18 -8.35 8.56
C LEU A 245 -20.27 -7.36 9.31
N ALA A 246 -19.03 -7.76 9.60
CA ALA A 246 -18.06 -6.92 10.28
C ALA A 246 -17.74 -5.65 9.46
N GLN A 247 -17.51 -5.78 8.16
CA GLN A 247 -17.22 -4.65 7.29
C GLN A 247 -18.42 -3.71 7.15
N THR A 248 -19.62 -4.25 6.97
CA THR A 248 -20.83 -3.41 6.84
C THR A 248 -21.23 -2.71 8.14
N TRP A 249 -20.90 -3.28 9.30
CA TRP A 249 -21.10 -2.67 10.63
C TRP A 249 -19.87 -1.94 11.16
N SER A 250 -18.87 -1.73 10.33
CA SER A 250 -17.65 -1.00 10.69
C SER A 250 -17.91 0.49 10.89
N GLU A 251 -16.98 1.16 11.56
CA GLU A 251 -17.00 2.63 11.66
C GLU A 251 -16.87 3.30 10.28
N HIS A 252 -16.22 2.64 9.33
CA HIS A 252 -16.10 3.14 7.96
C HIS A 252 -17.44 3.14 7.20
N CYS A 253 -18.20 2.04 7.27
CA CYS A 253 -19.44 1.89 6.49
C CYS A 253 -20.68 2.37 7.26
N LYS A 254 -20.81 1.99 8.52
CA LYS A 254 -21.98 2.34 9.37
C LYS A 254 -21.78 3.62 10.14
N HIS A 255 -20.54 4.04 10.37
CA HIS A 255 -20.20 5.22 11.18
C HIS A 255 -20.82 5.16 12.57
N LYS A 256 -20.63 4.07 13.29
CA LYS A 256 -21.30 3.76 14.56
C LYS A 256 -21.18 4.87 15.59
N ILE A 257 -19.97 5.42 15.77
CA ILE A 257 -19.70 6.52 16.71
C ILE A 257 -20.18 7.83 16.13
N PHE A 258 -19.82 8.16 14.89
CA PHE A 258 -20.19 9.43 14.27
C PHE A 258 -21.69 9.57 14.02
N ALA A 259 -22.40 8.46 13.80
CA ALA A 259 -23.86 8.45 13.63
C ALA A 259 -24.62 8.23 14.95
N ALA A 260 -23.93 8.02 16.06
CA ALA A 260 -24.56 7.78 17.36
C ALA A 260 -25.11 9.06 18.00
N ARG A 261 -26.03 8.88 18.95
CA ARG A 261 -26.37 9.90 19.93
C ARG A 261 -25.32 9.88 21.03
N ILE A 262 -24.65 11.00 21.26
CA ILE A 262 -23.56 11.16 22.22
C ILE A 262 -24.03 12.10 23.33
N ASP A 263 -24.05 11.62 24.57
CA ASP A 263 -24.26 12.45 25.75
C ASP A 263 -22.89 12.94 26.24
N TYR A 264 -22.56 14.18 25.87
CA TYR A 264 -21.27 14.80 26.20
C TYR A 264 -21.37 15.56 27.52
N THR A 265 -20.35 15.42 28.35
CA THR A 265 -20.16 16.21 29.54
C THR A 265 -18.73 16.72 29.61
N ASP A 266 -18.57 18.03 29.60
CA ASP A 266 -17.29 18.71 29.81
C ASP A 266 -16.91 18.62 31.27
N ALA A 267 -15.80 17.97 31.58
CA ALA A 267 -15.36 17.74 32.96
C ALA A 267 -14.90 19.03 33.66
N ASP A 268 -14.40 20.01 32.93
CA ASP A 268 -13.85 21.25 33.50
C ASP A 268 -14.93 22.28 33.74
N THR A 269 -15.92 22.38 32.87
CA THR A 269 -16.98 23.39 32.93
C THR A 269 -18.32 22.85 33.48
N GLY A 270 -18.47 21.52 33.55
CA GLY A 270 -19.74 20.86 33.87
C GLY A 270 -20.83 20.99 32.82
N ARG A 271 -20.52 21.56 31.65
CA ARG A 271 -21.46 21.71 30.54
C ARG A 271 -21.89 20.34 30.03
N ARG A 272 -23.20 20.17 29.84
CA ARG A 272 -23.79 18.96 29.25
C ARG A 272 -24.43 19.30 27.92
N GLU A 273 -24.21 18.44 26.96
CA GLU A 273 -24.75 18.60 25.61
C GLU A 273 -25.07 17.22 25.00
N VAL A 274 -26.17 17.15 24.26
CA VAL A 274 -26.52 15.95 23.50
C VAL A 274 -26.23 16.24 22.04
N VAL A 275 -25.28 15.49 21.47
CA VAL A 275 -24.98 15.54 20.04
C VAL A 275 -25.68 14.36 19.36
N ASP A 276 -26.68 14.63 18.56
CA ASP A 276 -27.41 13.62 17.80
C ASP A 276 -26.85 13.51 16.40
N ASN A 277 -25.94 12.55 16.20
CA ASN A 277 -25.27 12.31 14.93
C ASN A 277 -24.33 13.45 14.51
N LEU A 278 -23.01 13.25 14.74
CA LEU A 278 -21.97 14.23 14.39
C LEU A 278 -21.98 14.61 12.89
N TYR A 279 -22.33 13.70 11.99
CA TYR A 279 -22.46 14.02 10.58
C TYR A 279 -23.54 15.05 10.30
N LYS A 280 -24.70 14.96 11.00
CA LYS A 280 -25.79 15.90 10.79
C LYS A 280 -25.58 17.24 11.46
N THR A 281 -24.77 17.27 12.52
CA THR A 281 -24.57 18.47 13.33
C THR A 281 -23.30 19.23 13.00
N CYS A 282 -22.28 18.56 12.46
CA CYS A 282 -20.93 19.14 12.26
C CYS A 282 -20.46 19.14 10.79
N ILE A 283 -21.10 18.38 9.92
CA ILE A 283 -20.80 18.27 8.50
C ILE A 283 -22.04 18.56 7.67
#